data_2b3b59f50aa55f2c88242ad37cdcf260
#
_entry.id   2b3b59f50aa55f2c88242ad37cdcf260
#
_cell.length_a   1.000
_cell.length_b   1.000
_cell.length_c   1.000
_cell.angle_alpha   90.00
_cell.angle_beta   90.00
_cell.angle_gamma   90.00
#
_symmetry.space_group_name_H-M   'P 1'
#
loop_
_entity.id
_entity.type
_entity.pdbx_description
1 polymer ?
#
loop_
_entity_poly.entity_id
_entity_poly.type
_entity_poly.pdbx_seq_one_letter_code
_entity_poly.pdbx_strand_id
1 'polypeptide(L)'
;MKPNPRRKQTADISGTHLWLVLMKAHRTLERLATRSIELSEVGLSDFAVMEMLLHKGPQPVNAIGRRVELTSGAITTAVDRLESRGLVTREAHPSDRRARIVRLTAAGKEQAAKIFAGHKAAMDLAASGLSKTERATLVELLKKFGTSAVARAASRRSEEP
;
A
#
# COMPACT_ATOMS: atom_id res chain seq x y z
N MET A 1 -55.23 -6.14 6.20
CA MET A 1 -54.21 -5.14 5.85
C MET A 1 -52.86 -5.66 6.38
N LYS A 2 -52.02 -6.22 5.48
CA LYS A 2 -50.71 -6.83 5.85
C LYS A 2 -49.67 -5.74 6.03
N PRO A 3 -48.80 -5.79 7.08
CA PRO A 3 -47.77 -4.78 7.27
C PRO A 3 -46.66 -4.92 6.22
N ASN A 4 -46.28 -3.78 5.67
CA ASN A 4 -45.24 -3.58 4.68
C ASN A 4 -43.87 -4.04 5.16
N PRO A 5 -43.10 -4.83 4.35
CA PRO A 5 -41.75 -5.25 4.77
C PRO A 5 -40.83 -4.06 4.85
N ARG A 6 -40.13 -3.97 5.96
CA ARG A 6 -39.14 -3.01 6.40
C ARG A 6 -38.31 -2.44 5.24
N ARG A 7 -38.61 -1.22 4.86
CA ARG A 7 -37.65 -0.34 4.20
C ARG A 7 -36.44 -0.24 5.14
N LYS A 8 -35.32 -0.88 4.78
CA LYS A 8 -34.04 -0.60 5.46
C LYS A 8 -33.83 0.91 5.33
N GLN A 9 -34.12 1.65 6.40
CA GLN A 9 -33.64 3.02 6.51
C GLN A 9 -32.13 2.93 6.28
N THR A 10 -31.65 3.51 5.18
CA THR A 10 -30.24 3.81 5.02
C THR A 10 -29.93 4.78 6.14
N ALA A 11 -29.40 4.26 7.26
CA ALA A 11 -28.91 5.08 8.35
C ALA A 11 -27.97 6.10 7.70
N ASP A 12 -28.16 7.38 8.04
CA ASP A 12 -27.28 8.44 7.60
C ASP A 12 -25.89 8.15 8.19
N ILE A 13 -25.02 7.57 7.34
CA ILE A 13 -23.67 7.13 7.75
C ILE A 13 -22.79 8.36 7.76
N SER A 14 -22.54 8.90 8.96
CA SER A 14 -21.65 10.06 9.13
C SER A 14 -20.23 9.77 8.63
N GLY A 15 -19.51 10.82 8.23
CA GLY A 15 -18.10 10.71 7.84
C GLY A 15 -17.22 10.12 8.95
N THR A 16 -17.55 10.41 10.23
CA THR A 16 -16.88 9.82 11.39
C THR A 16 -17.10 8.31 11.47
N HIS A 17 -18.31 7.84 11.23
CA HIS A 17 -18.59 6.41 11.22
C HIS A 17 -17.83 5.69 10.10
N LEU A 18 -17.85 6.27 8.89
CA LEU A 18 -17.08 5.74 7.75
C LEU A 18 -15.59 5.67 8.07
N TRP A 19 -15.02 6.71 8.67
CA TRP A 19 -13.63 6.74 9.13
C TRP A 19 -13.33 5.62 10.12
N LEU A 20 -14.17 5.43 11.14
CA LEU A 20 -13.96 4.39 12.16
C LEU A 20 -14.02 2.97 11.58
N VAL A 21 -14.94 2.71 10.65
CA VAL A 21 -15.03 1.42 9.95
C VAL A 21 -13.78 1.17 9.10
N LEU A 22 -13.34 2.18 8.34
CA LEU A 22 -12.12 2.11 7.53
C LEU A 22 -10.90 1.81 8.41
N MET A 23 -10.74 2.50 9.53
CA MET A 23 -9.62 2.30 10.46
C MET A 23 -9.61 0.90 11.08
N LYS A 24 -10.77 0.37 11.44
CA LYS A 24 -10.87 -1.02 11.95
C LYS A 24 -10.49 -2.04 10.87
N ALA A 25 -11.01 -1.86 9.66
CA ALA A 25 -10.69 -2.73 8.53
C ALA A 25 -9.20 -2.67 8.20
N HIS A 26 -8.62 -1.46 8.10
CA HIS A 26 -7.19 -1.25 7.86
C HIS A 26 -6.32 -1.99 8.86
N ARG A 27 -6.53 -1.80 10.17
CA ARG A 27 -5.75 -2.47 11.23
C ARG A 27 -5.80 -4.00 11.14
N THR A 28 -6.95 -4.55 10.74
CA THR A 28 -7.10 -6.00 10.59
C THR A 28 -6.35 -6.51 9.37
N LEU A 29 -6.48 -5.82 8.24
CA LEU A 29 -5.79 -6.16 7.00
C LEU A 29 -4.28 -5.97 7.12
N GLU A 30 -3.82 -4.92 7.79
CA GLU A 30 -2.40 -4.67 8.07
C GLU A 30 -1.76 -5.81 8.87
N ARG A 31 -2.42 -6.29 9.93
CA ARG A 31 -1.93 -7.46 10.69
C ARG A 31 -1.84 -8.71 9.82
N LEU A 32 -2.82 -8.95 8.97
CA LEU A 32 -2.82 -10.08 8.04
C LEU A 32 -1.73 -9.95 6.98
N ALA A 33 -1.56 -8.75 6.42
CA ALA A 33 -0.51 -8.42 5.47
C ALA A 33 0.88 -8.65 6.07
N THR A 34 1.13 -8.10 7.28
CA THR A 34 2.39 -8.27 8.00
C THR A 34 2.67 -9.75 8.23
N ARG A 35 1.71 -10.50 8.76
CA ARG A 35 1.87 -11.94 9.02
C ARG A 35 2.16 -12.74 7.76
N SER A 36 1.58 -12.37 6.62
CA SER A 36 1.83 -13.06 5.34
C SER A 36 3.27 -12.88 4.82
N ILE A 37 3.98 -11.88 5.32
CA ILE A 37 5.35 -11.52 4.94
C ILE A 37 6.38 -12.00 5.96
N GLU A 38 6.03 -12.08 7.26
CA GLU A 38 6.94 -12.45 8.36
C GLU A 38 7.65 -13.80 8.14
N LEU A 39 7.01 -14.76 7.49
CA LEU A 39 7.60 -16.07 7.17
C LEU A 39 8.76 -15.99 6.17
N SER A 40 9.00 -14.83 5.56
CA SER A 40 10.03 -14.63 4.53
C SER A 40 11.31 -13.98 5.05
N GLU A 41 11.43 -13.69 6.35
CA GLU A 41 12.54 -12.95 6.97
C GLU A 41 12.76 -11.54 6.38
N VAL A 42 11.76 -11.00 5.70
CA VAL A 42 11.75 -9.66 5.09
C VAL A 42 10.75 -8.82 5.85
N GLY A 43 11.17 -7.65 6.33
CA GLY A 43 10.28 -6.70 6.98
C GLY A 43 9.30 -6.04 5.99
N LEU A 44 8.20 -5.50 6.51
CA LEU A 44 7.15 -4.88 5.69
C LEU A 44 7.68 -3.76 4.78
N SER A 45 8.56 -2.90 5.29
CA SER A 45 9.17 -1.82 4.50
C SER A 45 10.09 -2.35 3.40
N ASP A 46 10.85 -3.41 3.67
CA ASP A 46 11.73 -4.06 2.71
C ASP A 46 10.90 -4.74 1.61
N PHE A 47 9.82 -5.42 2.00
CA PHE A 47 8.89 -6.01 1.05
C PHE A 47 8.23 -4.95 0.15
N ALA A 48 7.78 -3.82 0.71
CA ALA A 48 7.18 -2.74 -0.08
C ALA A 48 8.16 -2.18 -1.14
N VAL A 49 9.45 -2.07 -0.81
CA VAL A 49 10.50 -1.70 -1.76
C VAL A 49 10.66 -2.75 -2.85
N MET A 50 10.75 -4.03 -2.47
CA MET A 50 10.94 -5.14 -3.41
C MET A 50 9.73 -5.28 -4.34
N GLU A 51 8.51 -5.19 -3.83
CA GLU A 51 7.27 -5.25 -4.61
C GLU A 51 7.20 -4.10 -5.63
N MET A 52 7.51 -2.89 -5.17
CA MET A 52 7.57 -1.72 -6.04
C MET A 52 8.55 -1.93 -7.20
N LEU A 53 9.77 -2.41 -6.92
CA LEU A 53 10.79 -2.69 -7.92
C LEU A 53 10.42 -3.86 -8.83
N LEU A 54 9.70 -4.86 -8.31
CA LEU A 54 9.22 -6.00 -9.10
C LEU A 54 8.23 -5.55 -10.17
N HIS A 55 7.31 -4.66 -9.83
CA HIS A 55 6.23 -4.23 -10.73
C HIS A 55 6.56 -3.01 -11.59
N LYS A 56 7.46 -2.14 -11.14
CA LYS A 56 7.79 -0.87 -11.83
C LYS A 56 9.20 -0.85 -12.41
N GLY A 57 9.98 -1.91 -12.16
CA GLY A 57 11.39 -1.95 -12.55
C GLY A 57 12.26 -1.01 -11.70
N PRO A 58 13.49 -0.72 -12.15
CA PRO A 58 14.43 0.15 -11.44
C PRO A 58 13.86 1.54 -11.21
N GLN A 59 14.08 2.09 -10.00
CA GLN A 59 13.56 3.39 -9.60
C GLN A 59 14.58 4.18 -8.77
N PRO A 60 14.58 5.52 -8.84
CA PRO A 60 15.31 6.34 -7.89
C PRO A 60 14.81 6.14 -6.45
N VAL A 61 15.72 6.13 -5.46
CA VAL A 61 15.38 5.90 -4.03
C VAL A 61 14.25 6.82 -3.55
N ASN A 62 14.32 8.11 -3.90
CA ASN A 62 13.29 9.08 -3.53
C ASN A 62 11.92 8.84 -4.18
N ALA A 63 11.90 8.27 -5.39
CA ALA A 63 10.66 7.91 -6.08
C ALA A 63 10.00 6.70 -5.41
N ILE A 64 10.80 5.72 -4.96
CA ILE A 64 10.30 4.57 -4.19
C ILE A 64 9.68 5.09 -2.88
N GLY A 65 10.43 5.88 -2.08
CA GLY A 65 9.96 6.38 -0.78
C GLY A 65 8.61 7.09 -0.85
N ARG A 66 8.42 7.97 -1.84
CA ARG A 66 7.13 8.65 -2.05
C ARG A 66 5.99 7.69 -2.37
N ARG A 67 6.24 6.62 -3.14
CA ARG A 67 5.17 5.70 -3.58
C ARG A 67 4.77 4.70 -2.51
N VAL A 68 5.73 4.27 -1.68
CA VAL A 68 5.47 3.34 -0.57
C VAL A 68 5.21 4.07 0.75
N GLU A 69 5.09 5.40 0.70
CA GLU A 69 4.79 6.28 1.86
C GLU A 69 5.78 6.12 3.03
N LEU A 70 7.05 5.86 2.70
CA LEU A 70 8.13 5.79 3.67
C LEU A 70 8.86 7.13 3.78
N THR A 71 9.30 7.48 4.99
CA THR A 71 10.17 8.63 5.24
C THR A 71 11.54 8.42 4.57
N SER A 72 12.28 9.51 4.33
CA SER A 72 13.64 9.43 3.74
C SER A 72 14.59 8.52 4.53
N GLY A 73 14.52 8.54 5.86
CA GLY A 73 15.31 7.64 6.71
C GLY A 73 14.87 6.20 6.57
N ALA A 74 13.57 5.94 6.61
CA ALA A 74 13.02 4.58 6.52
C ALA A 74 13.34 3.92 5.16
N ILE A 75 13.21 4.65 4.04
CA ILE A 75 13.54 4.11 2.71
C ILE A 75 15.03 3.84 2.56
N THR A 76 15.90 4.72 3.06
CA THR A 76 17.34 4.52 3.02
C THR A 76 17.71 3.26 3.79
N THR A 77 17.23 3.11 5.03
CA THR A 77 17.47 1.94 5.88
C THR A 77 16.96 0.64 5.23
N ALA A 78 15.76 0.66 4.62
CA ALA A 78 15.22 -0.51 3.93
C ALA A 78 16.09 -0.91 2.73
N VAL A 79 16.51 0.06 1.91
CA VAL A 79 17.40 -0.21 0.76
C VAL A 79 18.78 -0.68 1.21
N ASP A 80 19.36 -0.14 2.31
CA ASP A 80 20.64 -0.60 2.89
C ASP A 80 20.57 -2.07 3.32
N ARG A 81 19.49 -2.45 4.03
CA ARG A 81 19.28 -3.86 4.42
C ARG A 81 19.14 -4.79 3.21
N LEU A 82 18.39 -4.38 2.21
CA LEU A 82 18.22 -5.18 0.99
C LEU A 82 19.52 -5.32 0.20
N GLU A 83 20.34 -4.27 0.13
CA GLU A 83 21.62 -4.29 -0.54
C GLU A 83 22.64 -5.15 0.21
N SER A 84 22.70 -5.06 1.55
CA SER A 84 23.58 -5.93 2.37
C SER A 84 23.23 -7.41 2.25
N ARG A 85 21.99 -7.74 1.90
CA ARG A 85 21.51 -9.11 1.63
C ARG A 85 21.67 -9.51 0.15
N GLY A 86 22.21 -8.65 -0.70
CA GLY A 86 22.39 -8.93 -2.13
C GLY A 86 21.08 -8.98 -2.93
N LEU A 87 20.00 -8.42 -2.41
CA LEU A 87 18.67 -8.45 -3.04
C LEU A 87 18.42 -7.27 -3.99
N VAL A 88 19.12 -6.17 -3.76
CA VAL A 88 19.13 -5.00 -4.63
C VAL A 88 20.55 -4.51 -4.89
N THR A 89 20.70 -3.71 -5.92
CA THR A 89 21.92 -2.92 -6.19
C THR A 89 21.55 -1.46 -6.37
N ARG A 90 22.50 -0.56 -6.07
CA ARG A 90 22.42 0.86 -6.34
C ARG A 90 23.34 1.23 -7.52
N GLU A 91 22.79 1.93 -8.49
CA GLU A 91 23.53 2.45 -9.63
C GLU A 91 23.45 3.99 -9.64
N ALA A 92 24.45 4.66 -10.21
CA ALA A 92 24.38 6.10 -10.42
C ALA A 92 23.26 6.44 -11.43
N HIS A 93 22.52 7.51 -11.15
CA HIS A 93 21.52 7.98 -12.11
C HIS A 93 22.24 8.62 -13.31
N PRO A 94 21.83 8.34 -14.56
CA PRO A 94 22.56 8.80 -15.75
C PRO A 94 22.70 10.33 -15.87
N SER A 95 21.69 11.08 -15.38
CA SER A 95 21.63 12.54 -15.50
C SER A 95 21.66 13.29 -14.17
N ASP A 96 21.65 12.61 -13.03
CA ASP A 96 21.67 13.22 -11.68
C ASP A 96 22.68 12.51 -10.78
N ARG A 97 23.84 13.13 -10.59
CA ARG A 97 24.93 12.59 -9.76
C ARG A 97 24.55 12.38 -8.29
N ARG A 98 23.49 13.06 -7.82
CA ARG A 98 23.01 12.95 -6.42
C ARG A 98 21.98 11.83 -6.26
N ALA A 99 21.37 11.38 -7.35
CA ALA A 99 20.37 10.32 -7.32
C ALA A 99 21.03 8.93 -7.46
N ARG A 100 20.43 7.95 -6.81
CA ARG A 100 20.77 6.53 -6.97
C ARG A 100 19.54 5.77 -7.42
N ILE A 101 19.71 4.98 -8.47
CA ILE A 101 18.68 4.05 -8.96
C ILE A 101 18.85 2.73 -8.23
N VAL A 102 17.77 2.22 -7.66
CA VAL A 102 17.71 0.89 -7.03
C VAL A 102 17.12 -0.09 -8.02
N ARG A 103 17.75 -1.26 -8.11
CA ARG A 103 17.35 -2.37 -8.98
C ARG A 103 17.35 -3.67 -8.20
N LEU A 104 16.38 -4.54 -8.42
CA LEU A 104 16.43 -5.92 -7.93
C LEU A 104 17.54 -6.70 -8.64
N THR A 105 18.31 -7.47 -7.88
CA THR A 105 19.18 -8.52 -8.43
C THR A 105 18.35 -9.72 -8.93
N ALA A 106 18.97 -10.71 -9.55
CA ALA A 106 18.28 -11.95 -9.92
C ALA A 106 17.68 -12.64 -8.68
N ALA A 107 18.47 -12.78 -7.61
CA ALA A 107 18.02 -13.31 -6.31
C ALA A 107 16.88 -12.46 -5.70
N GLY A 108 17.01 -11.12 -5.76
CA GLY A 108 15.97 -10.20 -5.29
C GLY A 108 14.66 -10.35 -6.06
N LYS A 109 14.70 -10.55 -7.38
CA LYS A 109 13.49 -10.78 -8.20
C LYS A 109 12.80 -12.08 -7.82
N GLU A 110 13.56 -13.16 -7.68
CA GLU A 110 13.03 -14.47 -7.30
C GLU A 110 12.38 -14.42 -5.92
N GLN A 111 13.08 -13.85 -4.93
CA GLN A 111 12.55 -13.71 -3.58
C GLN A 111 11.32 -12.80 -3.53
N ALA A 112 11.34 -11.65 -4.21
CA ALA A 112 10.20 -10.74 -4.29
C ALA A 112 8.97 -11.43 -4.89
N ALA A 113 9.13 -12.17 -5.98
CA ALA A 113 8.04 -12.88 -6.63
C ALA A 113 7.43 -13.96 -5.72
N LYS A 114 8.28 -14.72 -5.00
CA LYS A 114 7.84 -15.73 -4.04
C LYS A 114 7.05 -15.12 -2.89
N ILE A 115 7.55 -14.05 -2.27
CA ILE A 115 6.88 -13.37 -1.17
C ILE A 115 5.56 -12.77 -1.66
N PHE A 116 5.58 -12.10 -2.82
CA PHE A 116 4.40 -11.49 -3.42
C PHE A 116 3.30 -12.52 -3.71
N ALA A 117 3.65 -13.70 -4.19
CA ALA A 117 2.67 -14.76 -4.45
C ALA A 117 1.93 -15.18 -3.16
N GLY A 118 2.67 -15.37 -2.06
CA GLY A 118 2.09 -15.70 -0.75
C GLY A 118 1.25 -14.56 -0.19
N HIS A 119 1.76 -13.33 -0.24
CA HIS A 119 1.04 -12.13 0.17
C HIS A 119 -0.26 -11.94 -0.62
N LYS A 120 -0.20 -12.06 -1.95
CA LYS A 120 -1.37 -11.99 -2.82
C LYS A 120 -2.43 -13.01 -2.44
N ALA A 121 -2.05 -14.27 -2.21
CA ALA A 121 -2.98 -15.32 -1.80
C ALA A 121 -3.68 -14.97 -0.46
N ALA A 122 -2.94 -14.45 0.51
CA ALA A 122 -3.50 -14.01 1.79
C ALA A 122 -4.49 -12.85 1.62
N MET A 123 -4.18 -11.87 0.77
CA MET A 123 -5.09 -10.74 0.49
C MET A 123 -6.32 -11.18 -0.31
N ASP A 124 -6.17 -12.08 -1.27
CA ASP A 124 -7.30 -12.66 -2.02
C ASP A 124 -8.26 -13.42 -1.07
N LEU A 125 -7.70 -14.16 -0.10
CA LEU A 125 -8.49 -14.84 0.94
C LEU A 125 -9.20 -13.84 1.85
N ALA A 126 -8.53 -12.78 2.29
CA ALA A 126 -9.14 -11.72 3.08
C ALA A 126 -10.31 -11.05 2.36
N ALA A 127 -10.20 -10.90 1.04
CA ALA A 127 -11.25 -10.33 0.21
C ALA A 127 -12.32 -11.34 -0.26
N SER A 128 -12.23 -12.63 0.15
CA SER A 128 -13.13 -13.69 -0.37
C SER A 128 -14.59 -13.50 -0.03
N GLY A 129 -14.89 -12.75 1.05
CA GLY A 129 -16.27 -12.36 1.41
C GLY A 129 -16.92 -11.34 0.48
N LEU A 130 -16.17 -10.77 -0.48
CA LEU A 130 -16.66 -9.81 -1.46
C LEU A 130 -16.70 -10.44 -2.85
N SER A 131 -17.81 -10.27 -3.56
CA SER A 131 -17.91 -10.57 -4.99
C SER A 131 -16.96 -9.68 -5.81
N LYS A 132 -16.70 -10.04 -7.07
CA LYS A 132 -15.87 -9.24 -7.98
C LYS A 132 -16.42 -7.80 -8.15
N THR A 133 -17.74 -7.65 -8.24
CA THR A 133 -18.40 -6.35 -8.39
C THR A 133 -18.24 -5.50 -7.13
N GLU A 134 -18.42 -6.10 -5.94
CA GLU A 134 -18.25 -5.39 -4.68
C GLU A 134 -16.80 -4.94 -4.45
N ARG A 135 -15.80 -5.76 -4.84
CA ARG A 135 -14.39 -5.36 -4.81
C ARG A 135 -14.12 -4.17 -5.72
N ALA A 136 -14.63 -4.19 -6.95
CA ALA A 136 -14.48 -3.08 -7.88
C ALA A 136 -15.12 -1.79 -7.33
N THR A 137 -16.36 -1.88 -6.84
CA THR A 137 -17.07 -0.76 -6.22
C THR A 137 -16.32 -0.20 -5.01
N LEU A 138 -15.83 -1.08 -4.13
CA LEU A 138 -15.07 -0.67 -2.95
C LEU A 138 -13.79 0.08 -3.33
N VAL A 139 -13.05 -0.40 -4.33
CA VAL A 139 -11.84 0.28 -4.84
C VAL A 139 -12.17 1.69 -5.32
N GLU A 140 -13.24 1.87 -6.12
CA GLU A 140 -13.63 3.19 -6.63
C GLU A 140 -14.10 4.13 -5.50
N LEU A 141 -14.85 3.61 -4.53
CA LEU A 141 -15.30 4.40 -3.38
C LEU A 141 -14.13 4.84 -2.49
N LEU A 142 -13.16 3.96 -2.23
CA LEU A 142 -11.96 4.29 -1.45
C LEU A 142 -11.10 5.34 -2.15
N LYS A 143 -10.89 5.22 -3.47
CA LYS A 143 -10.18 6.23 -4.26
C LYS A 143 -10.88 7.59 -4.19
N LYS A 144 -12.19 7.63 -4.41
CA LYS A 144 -13.01 8.84 -4.33
C LYS A 144 -12.92 9.49 -2.96
N PHE A 145 -13.02 8.69 -1.89
CA PHE A 145 -12.94 9.18 -0.51
C PHE A 145 -11.56 9.78 -0.21
N GLY A 146 -10.46 9.10 -0.58
CA GLY A 146 -9.09 9.59 -0.40
C GLY A 146 -8.84 10.89 -1.18
N THR A 147 -9.25 10.96 -2.45
CA THR A 147 -9.09 12.17 -3.28
C THR A 147 -9.87 13.36 -2.71
N SER A 148 -11.08 13.13 -2.22
CA SER A 148 -11.89 14.18 -1.58
C SER A 148 -11.24 14.71 -0.30
N ALA A 149 -10.62 13.84 0.50
CA ALA A 149 -9.92 14.24 1.71
C ALA A 149 -8.69 15.11 1.39
N VAL A 150 -7.90 14.76 0.38
CA VAL A 150 -6.74 15.55 -0.08
C VAL A 150 -7.17 16.93 -0.56
N ALA A 151 -8.21 17.03 -1.38
CA ALA A 151 -8.73 18.30 -1.88
C ALA A 151 -9.17 19.24 -0.74
N ARG A 152 -9.86 18.67 0.27
CA ARG A 152 -10.28 19.45 1.47
C ARG A 152 -9.11 19.91 2.33
N ALA A 153 -8.07 19.08 2.48
CA ALA A 153 -6.88 19.46 3.23
C ALA A 153 -6.09 20.58 2.54
N ALA A 154 -6.04 20.57 1.20
CA ALA A 154 -5.40 21.64 0.42
C ALA A 154 -6.15 22.98 0.54
N SER A 155 -7.50 22.95 0.46
CA SER A 155 -8.33 24.17 0.60
C SER A 155 -8.15 24.84 1.97
N ARG A 156 -8.03 24.09 3.06
CA ARG A 156 -7.83 24.65 4.39
C ARG A 156 -6.48 25.34 4.57
N ARG A 157 -5.41 24.83 3.91
CA ARG A 157 -4.08 25.47 3.97
C ARG A 157 -4.02 26.81 3.23
N SER A 158 -4.88 27.03 2.25
CA SER A 158 -4.97 28.31 1.53
C SER A 158 -5.87 29.33 2.21
N GLU A 159 -6.63 28.94 3.27
CA GLU A 159 -7.51 29.80 4.05
C GLU A 159 -6.90 30.21 5.41
N GLU A 160 -5.75 29.65 5.80
CA GLU A 160 -5.00 30.08 6.98
C GLU A 160 -4.11 31.27 6.60
N PRO A 161 -4.26 32.45 7.28
CA PRO A 161 -3.53 33.69 7.01
C PRO A 161 -2.05 33.61 7.35
#